data_5317db6cdf13aa0dd7202f028ac9bd1c
#
_entry.id   5317db6cdf13aa0dd7202f028ac9bd1c
#
_cell.length_a   1.000
_cell.length_b   1.000
_cell.length_c   1.000
_cell.angle_alpha   90.00
_cell.angle_beta   90.00
_cell.angle_gamma   90.00
#
_symmetry.space_group_name_H-M   'P 1'
#
loop_
_entity.id
_entity.type
_entity.pdbx_description
1 polymer ?
#
loop_
_entity_poly.entity_id
_entity_poly.type
_entity_poly.pdbx_seq_one_letter_code
_entity_poly.pdbx_strand_id
1 'polypeptide(L)'
;MTGPFKTIFGILLLGLALAGPAKAAGKTALVIGNGAYQSMPSLRNPANDANLIAGKLTGLGFDVVRIVDGDRADFWDGLKTFGRKAQGADVALVFYAGHGVQVNGQNWLLPVDAEIEASTDLPAQALKANDLLEIMEASGARLKLVFFDACRNNPLPRSLSRGAANGLARLEANAAGMMIAFATSPGDVALDGSGQNSPFTEALARYIDTPDLEVRHLMGRVRESVYTTTGERQLPWLNEALIGEFYFGGKSGNAPQPTMQAPPAAQSPQAEISVSRTEPRHQAIPSYREDLCRSTYRTGSNLMFCASSILDPQYGNRYGTANLYDGNPSTAWVEGVAGNGAGQKVLIAFDRPRLLSGFEIINGYAKNRDIFRKNARVQSARLTLSDGSSQLVSLPDVMHENRFSFGTPVEATWLELEIGSVFAGSKYTDTALSEFVPVFAD
;
A
#
# COMPACT_ATOMS: atom_id res chain seq x y z
N MET A 1 -52.04 13.29 -68.55
CA MET A 1 -50.62 12.88 -68.73
C MET A 1 -50.07 12.60 -67.36
N THR A 2 -49.98 11.38 -67.00
CA THR A 2 -49.69 10.86 -65.68
C THR A 2 -48.25 10.40 -65.60
N GLY A 3 -47.46 10.98 -64.66
CA GLY A 3 -46.09 10.55 -64.38
C GLY A 3 -46.04 9.72 -63.07
N PRO A 4 -45.22 8.65 -62.99
CA PRO A 4 -45.24 7.73 -61.87
C PRO A 4 -44.37 8.16 -60.68
N PHE A 5 -44.94 8.07 -59.50
CA PHE A 5 -44.25 8.17 -58.21
C PHE A 5 -43.30 6.97 -58.05
N LYS A 6 -41.98 7.27 -57.79
CA LYS A 6 -40.99 6.29 -57.34
C LYS A 6 -40.92 6.28 -55.80
N THR A 7 -41.44 5.20 -55.22
CA THR A 7 -41.31 4.92 -53.79
C THR A 7 -39.91 4.36 -53.52
N ILE A 8 -39.11 5.08 -52.71
CA ILE A 8 -37.80 4.62 -52.25
C ILE A 8 -38.05 3.87 -50.93
N PHE A 9 -37.83 2.55 -50.94
CA PHE A 9 -37.84 1.69 -49.76
C PHE A 9 -36.47 1.80 -49.05
N GLY A 10 -36.38 2.51 -47.92
CA GLY A 10 -35.21 2.58 -47.08
C GLY A 10 -35.10 1.31 -46.24
N ILE A 11 -34.10 0.48 -46.50
CA ILE A 11 -33.75 -0.68 -45.65
C ILE A 11 -32.98 -0.15 -44.41
N LEU A 12 -33.66 -0.21 -43.26
CA LEU A 12 -33.06 0.06 -41.97
C LEU A 12 -32.28 -1.18 -41.53
N LEU A 13 -30.95 -1.19 -41.69
CA LEU A 13 -30.09 -2.23 -41.15
C LEU A 13 -29.96 -2.03 -39.62
N LEU A 14 -30.73 -2.84 -38.88
CA LEU A 14 -30.63 -2.94 -37.43
C LEU A 14 -29.36 -3.73 -37.09
N GLY A 15 -28.29 -3.01 -36.74
CA GLY A 15 -27.03 -3.61 -36.27
C GLY A 15 -27.23 -4.27 -34.92
N LEU A 16 -27.39 -5.61 -34.90
CA LEU A 16 -27.40 -6.43 -33.69
C LEU A 16 -25.96 -6.48 -33.14
N ALA A 17 -25.64 -5.64 -32.16
CA ALA A 17 -24.39 -5.75 -31.41
C ALA A 17 -24.43 -7.06 -30.60
N LEU A 18 -23.69 -8.07 -31.06
CA LEU A 18 -23.41 -9.29 -30.31
C LEU A 18 -22.57 -8.91 -29.07
N ALA A 19 -23.23 -8.63 -27.96
CA ALA A 19 -22.58 -8.64 -26.66
C ALA A 19 -22.10 -10.07 -26.39
N GLY A 20 -20.80 -10.33 -26.57
CA GLY A 20 -20.22 -11.60 -26.17
C GLY A 20 -20.51 -11.84 -24.69
N PRO A 21 -20.59 -13.11 -24.24
CA PRO A 21 -20.83 -13.41 -22.83
C PRO A 21 -19.73 -12.73 -22.01
N ALA A 22 -20.13 -11.86 -21.09
CA ALA A 22 -19.22 -11.31 -20.10
C ALA A 22 -18.64 -12.52 -19.34
N LYS A 23 -17.34 -12.80 -19.54
CA LYS A 23 -16.63 -13.83 -18.82
C LYS A 23 -16.76 -13.47 -17.34
N ALA A 24 -17.38 -14.33 -16.53
CA ALA A 24 -17.45 -14.14 -15.10
C ALA A 24 -16.01 -13.93 -14.62
N ALA A 25 -15.73 -12.77 -14.07
CA ALA A 25 -14.41 -12.41 -13.61
C ALA A 25 -14.03 -13.37 -12.48
N GLY A 26 -12.98 -14.18 -12.69
CA GLY A 26 -12.58 -15.28 -11.82
C GLY A 26 -11.65 -14.82 -10.70
N LYS A 27 -11.43 -15.70 -9.73
CA LYS A 27 -10.39 -15.55 -8.71
C LYS A 27 -9.19 -16.40 -9.14
N THR A 28 -7.98 -15.84 -9.19
CA THR A 28 -6.77 -16.59 -9.50
C THR A 28 -5.68 -16.35 -8.46
N ALA A 29 -4.85 -17.36 -8.24
CA ALA A 29 -3.75 -17.26 -7.28
C ALA A 29 -2.47 -17.88 -7.83
N LEU A 30 -1.32 -17.28 -7.49
CA LEU A 30 0.02 -17.86 -7.59
C LEU A 30 0.50 -18.13 -6.18
N VAL A 31 0.79 -19.40 -5.89
CA VAL A 31 1.26 -19.85 -4.57
C VAL A 31 2.61 -20.52 -4.72
N ILE A 32 3.63 -19.92 -4.11
CA ILE A 32 5.02 -20.39 -4.19
C ILE A 32 5.53 -20.73 -2.79
N GLY A 33 6.16 -21.90 -2.63
CA GLY A 33 6.82 -22.30 -1.40
C GLY A 33 8.15 -22.99 -1.68
N ASN A 34 9.25 -22.30 -1.38
CA ASN A 34 10.62 -22.76 -1.63
C ASN A 34 11.39 -23.00 -0.34
N GLY A 35 11.74 -24.25 -0.09
CA GLY A 35 12.51 -24.69 1.08
C GLY A 35 13.78 -25.49 0.73
N ALA A 36 13.77 -26.25 -0.36
CA ALA A 36 14.86 -27.17 -0.75
C ALA A 36 15.98 -26.47 -1.55
N TYR A 37 16.54 -25.40 -1.02
CA TYR A 37 17.60 -24.61 -1.66
C TYR A 37 18.88 -25.43 -1.85
N GLN A 38 19.49 -25.33 -3.05
CA GLN A 38 20.69 -26.08 -3.44
C GLN A 38 21.99 -25.44 -2.94
N SER A 39 22.06 -24.10 -2.97
CA SER A 39 23.28 -23.33 -2.65
C SER A 39 23.12 -22.43 -1.41
N MET A 40 21.99 -22.55 -0.70
CA MET A 40 21.67 -21.77 0.51
C MET A 40 21.09 -22.69 1.58
N PRO A 41 21.03 -22.24 2.86
CA PRO A 41 20.39 -23.02 3.91
C PRO A 41 18.94 -23.39 3.56
N SER A 42 18.58 -24.66 3.70
CA SER A 42 17.20 -25.10 3.50
C SER A 42 16.27 -24.56 4.57
N LEU A 43 14.99 -24.36 4.20
CA LEU A 43 13.89 -23.99 5.09
C LEU A 43 12.94 -25.18 5.23
N ARG A 44 12.39 -25.35 6.42
CA ARG A 44 11.56 -26.52 6.73
C ARG A 44 10.14 -26.41 6.21
N ASN A 45 9.52 -25.23 6.35
CA ASN A 45 8.07 -25.08 6.28
C ASN A 45 7.53 -24.54 4.95
N PRO A 46 8.27 -23.83 4.07
CA PRO A 46 7.69 -23.16 2.89
C PRO A 46 6.88 -24.07 1.96
N ALA A 47 7.33 -25.33 1.75
CA ALA A 47 6.60 -26.30 0.94
C ALA A 47 5.25 -26.66 1.56
N ASN A 48 5.19 -26.83 2.89
CA ASN A 48 3.96 -27.09 3.63
C ASN A 48 3.05 -25.87 3.63
N ASP A 49 3.61 -24.67 3.80
CA ASP A 49 2.90 -23.40 3.78
C ASP A 49 2.19 -23.18 2.45
N ALA A 50 2.91 -23.39 1.34
CA ALA A 50 2.32 -23.29 0.01
C ALA A 50 1.21 -24.33 -0.21
N ASN A 51 1.39 -25.57 0.24
CA ASN A 51 0.38 -26.62 0.12
C ASN A 51 -0.89 -26.27 0.92
N LEU A 52 -0.73 -25.78 2.15
CA LEU A 52 -1.84 -25.40 3.01
C LEU A 52 -2.63 -24.23 2.41
N ILE A 53 -1.95 -23.16 1.99
CA ILE A 53 -2.59 -21.97 1.40
C ILE A 53 -3.23 -22.30 0.05
N ALA A 54 -2.56 -23.08 -0.80
CA ALA A 54 -3.15 -23.52 -2.09
C ALA A 54 -4.44 -24.31 -1.88
N GLY A 55 -4.45 -25.23 -0.89
CA GLY A 55 -5.66 -26.00 -0.54
C GLY A 55 -6.80 -25.10 -0.07
N LYS A 56 -6.53 -24.14 0.82
CA LYS A 56 -7.52 -23.17 1.31
C LYS A 56 -8.08 -22.32 0.15
N LEU A 57 -7.20 -21.76 -0.70
CA LEU A 57 -7.61 -20.93 -1.83
C LEU A 57 -8.43 -21.71 -2.86
N THR A 58 -8.05 -22.97 -3.15
CA THR A 58 -8.83 -23.84 -4.02
C THR A 58 -10.24 -24.08 -3.45
N GLY A 59 -10.35 -24.32 -2.14
CA GLY A 59 -11.66 -24.45 -1.45
C GLY A 59 -12.50 -23.17 -1.49
N LEU A 60 -11.86 -22.01 -1.62
CA LEU A 60 -12.49 -20.68 -1.75
C LEU A 60 -12.77 -20.29 -3.22
N GLY A 61 -12.57 -21.21 -4.16
CA GLY A 61 -12.89 -21.03 -5.58
C GLY A 61 -11.85 -20.27 -6.39
N PHE A 62 -10.59 -20.23 -5.94
CA PHE A 62 -9.47 -19.72 -6.74
C PHE A 62 -8.96 -20.78 -7.73
N ASP A 63 -8.63 -20.32 -8.94
CA ASP A 63 -7.80 -21.06 -9.89
C ASP A 63 -6.33 -20.88 -9.51
N VAL A 64 -5.72 -21.92 -8.91
CA VAL A 64 -4.40 -21.82 -8.25
C VAL A 64 -3.30 -22.33 -9.16
N VAL A 65 -2.30 -21.50 -9.42
CA VAL A 65 -0.98 -21.90 -9.95
C VAL A 65 -0.08 -22.13 -8.75
N ARG A 66 0.34 -23.38 -8.51
CA ARG A 66 1.16 -23.76 -7.35
C ARG A 66 2.55 -24.19 -7.78
N ILE A 67 3.57 -23.63 -7.11
CA ILE A 67 4.98 -23.96 -7.26
C ILE A 67 5.52 -24.37 -5.89
N VAL A 68 6.12 -25.54 -5.80
CA VAL A 68 6.76 -26.04 -4.57
C VAL A 68 8.18 -26.45 -4.93
N ASP A 69 9.15 -25.91 -4.22
CA ASP A 69 10.58 -26.09 -4.47
C ASP A 69 10.95 -25.85 -5.93
N GLY A 70 10.37 -24.77 -6.49
CA GLY A 70 10.53 -24.43 -7.90
C GLY A 70 11.88 -23.81 -8.20
N ASP A 71 12.46 -24.23 -9.31
CA ASP A 71 13.63 -23.61 -9.88
C ASP A 71 13.28 -22.28 -10.61
N ARG A 72 14.28 -21.66 -11.21
CA ARG A 72 14.09 -20.39 -11.94
C ARG A 72 13.14 -20.54 -13.13
N ALA A 73 13.16 -21.66 -13.84
CA ALA A 73 12.27 -21.91 -14.97
C ALA A 73 10.83 -22.04 -14.50
N ASP A 74 10.58 -22.76 -13.40
CA ASP A 74 9.27 -22.88 -12.76
C ASP A 74 8.71 -21.53 -12.34
N PHE A 75 9.55 -20.63 -11.78
CA PHE A 75 9.12 -19.27 -11.42
C PHE A 75 8.60 -18.50 -12.63
N TRP A 76 9.35 -18.47 -13.71
CA TRP A 76 8.97 -17.72 -14.92
C TRP A 76 7.74 -18.31 -15.61
N ASP A 77 7.61 -19.62 -15.67
CA ASP A 77 6.46 -20.29 -16.27
C ASP A 77 5.20 -20.13 -15.41
N GLY A 78 5.37 -20.20 -14.09
CA GLY A 78 4.31 -19.89 -13.14
C GLY A 78 3.81 -18.45 -13.25
N LEU A 79 4.73 -17.47 -13.31
CA LEU A 79 4.40 -16.06 -13.49
C LEU A 79 3.67 -15.79 -14.81
N LYS A 80 4.14 -16.36 -15.93
CA LYS A 80 3.46 -16.23 -17.23
C LYS A 80 2.04 -16.81 -17.17
N THR A 81 1.89 -17.98 -16.55
CA THR A 81 0.60 -18.66 -16.41
C THR A 81 -0.34 -17.85 -15.53
N PHE A 82 0.13 -17.38 -14.38
CA PHE A 82 -0.62 -16.50 -13.48
C PHE A 82 -0.99 -15.18 -14.14
N GLY A 83 -0.03 -14.50 -14.80
CA GLY A 83 -0.28 -13.23 -15.48
C GLY A 83 -1.39 -13.33 -16.54
N ARG A 84 -1.46 -14.44 -17.31
CA ARG A 84 -2.56 -14.68 -18.24
C ARG A 84 -3.90 -14.91 -17.56
N LYS A 85 -3.92 -15.66 -16.45
CA LYS A 85 -5.13 -15.95 -15.66
C LYS A 85 -5.64 -14.70 -14.93
N ALA A 86 -4.74 -13.82 -14.50
CA ALA A 86 -5.05 -12.61 -13.76
C ALA A 86 -5.67 -11.49 -14.63
N GLN A 87 -5.59 -11.59 -15.97
CA GLN A 87 -6.16 -10.57 -16.87
C GLN A 87 -7.65 -10.35 -16.63
N GLY A 88 -8.00 -9.17 -16.10
CA GLY A 88 -9.38 -8.77 -15.80
C GLY A 88 -10.05 -9.63 -14.72
N ALA A 89 -9.29 -10.30 -13.87
CA ALA A 89 -9.84 -11.10 -12.78
C ALA A 89 -10.53 -10.23 -11.71
N ASP A 90 -11.48 -10.77 -10.98
CA ASP A 90 -12.02 -10.11 -9.78
C ASP A 90 -10.96 -10.03 -8.69
N VAL A 91 -10.21 -11.12 -8.50
CA VAL A 91 -9.15 -11.22 -7.51
C VAL A 91 -7.93 -11.91 -8.11
N ALA A 92 -6.79 -11.25 -8.06
CA ALA A 92 -5.48 -11.82 -8.29
C ALA A 92 -4.73 -11.88 -6.95
N LEU A 93 -4.26 -13.07 -6.56
CA LEU A 93 -3.56 -13.27 -5.29
C LEU A 93 -2.18 -13.88 -5.53
N VAL A 94 -1.18 -13.41 -4.80
CA VAL A 94 0.14 -14.04 -4.71
C VAL A 94 0.45 -14.37 -3.26
N PHE A 95 0.90 -15.58 -3.03
CA PHE A 95 1.48 -16.02 -1.76
C PHE A 95 2.89 -16.54 -2.05
N TYR A 96 3.86 -16.08 -1.30
CA TYR A 96 5.24 -16.53 -1.38
C TYR A 96 5.77 -16.88 0.02
N ALA A 97 6.26 -18.11 0.18
CA ALA A 97 7.03 -18.56 1.33
C ALA A 97 8.41 -19.02 0.88
N GLY A 98 9.49 -18.53 1.52
CA GLY A 98 10.86 -18.86 1.14
C GLY A 98 11.88 -17.79 1.50
N HIS A 99 13.10 -17.92 0.97
CA HIS A 99 14.12 -16.89 1.12
C HIS A 99 13.79 -15.64 0.31
N GLY A 100 13.78 -14.51 0.98
CA GLY A 100 13.73 -13.19 0.37
C GLY A 100 14.94 -12.37 0.85
N VAL A 101 15.57 -11.65 -0.06
CA VAL A 101 16.72 -10.79 0.27
C VAL A 101 16.49 -9.38 -0.19
N GLN A 102 16.97 -8.42 0.61
CA GLN A 102 17.00 -7.01 0.23
C GLN A 102 18.45 -6.63 -0.14
N VAL A 103 18.63 -6.16 -1.36
CA VAL A 103 19.93 -5.64 -1.82
C VAL A 103 19.69 -4.32 -2.54
N ASN A 104 20.40 -3.27 -2.14
CA ASN A 104 20.28 -1.92 -2.69
C ASN A 104 18.81 -1.39 -2.69
N GLY A 105 18.06 -1.67 -1.61
CA GLY A 105 16.66 -1.25 -1.48
C GLY A 105 15.66 -2.06 -2.32
N GLN A 106 16.11 -3.06 -3.07
CA GLN A 106 15.26 -3.94 -3.87
C GLN A 106 15.07 -5.29 -3.18
N ASN A 107 13.84 -5.81 -3.24
CA ASN A 107 13.48 -7.13 -2.72
C ASN A 107 13.57 -8.19 -3.83
N TRP A 108 14.19 -9.30 -3.51
CA TRP A 108 14.38 -10.43 -4.43
C TRP A 108 13.85 -11.71 -3.80
N LEU A 109 13.08 -12.48 -4.55
CA LEU A 109 12.52 -13.77 -4.19
C LEU A 109 13.35 -14.85 -4.86
N LEU A 110 13.80 -15.83 -4.08
CA LEU A 110 14.82 -16.77 -4.53
C LEU A 110 14.19 -18.10 -4.95
N PRO A 111 14.43 -18.59 -6.19
CA PRO A 111 14.17 -19.97 -6.57
C PRO A 111 15.17 -20.92 -5.91
N VAL A 112 14.88 -22.24 -5.89
CA VAL A 112 15.73 -23.20 -5.14
C VAL A 112 17.11 -23.42 -5.76
N ASP A 113 17.27 -23.15 -7.06
CA ASP A 113 18.50 -23.26 -7.81
C ASP A 113 19.32 -21.97 -7.87
N ALA A 114 18.93 -20.92 -7.14
CA ALA A 114 19.63 -19.64 -7.17
C ALA A 114 21.05 -19.77 -6.61
N GLU A 115 22.04 -19.37 -7.41
CA GLU A 115 23.45 -19.26 -7.04
C GLU A 115 23.87 -17.79 -7.06
N ILE A 116 24.11 -17.22 -5.87
CA ILE A 116 24.35 -15.78 -5.70
C ILE A 116 25.66 -15.58 -4.98
N GLU A 117 26.68 -15.21 -5.72
CA GLU A 117 28.02 -14.85 -5.21
C GLU A 117 28.22 -13.35 -5.12
N ALA A 118 27.54 -12.58 -6.01
CA ALA A 118 27.58 -11.12 -6.06
C ALA A 118 26.17 -10.53 -6.26
N SER A 119 25.98 -9.25 -5.89
CA SER A 119 24.70 -8.55 -6.13
C SER A 119 24.32 -8.43 -7.61
N THR A 120 25.31 -8.54 -8.50
CA THR A 120 25.13 -8.55 -9.96
C THR A 120 24.46 -9.83 -10.49
N ASP A 121 24.42 -10.89 -9.68
CA ASP A 121 23.82 -12.18 -10.08
C ASP A 121 22.29 -12.15 -9.89
N LEU A 122 21.80 -11.33 -8.95
CA LEU A 122 20.39 -11.25 -8.60
C LEU A 122 19.44 -11.08 -9.79
N PRO A 123 19.67 -10.17 -10.76
CA PRO A 123 18.77 -10.01 -11.89
C PRO A 123 18.63 -11.26 -12.78
N ALA A 124 19.65 -12.13 -12.80
CA ALA A 124 19.64 -13.36 -13.57
C ALA A 124 19.17 -14.58 -12.77
N GLN A 125 19.28 -14.53 -11.45
CA GLN A 125 19.09 -15.69 -10.57
C GLN A 125 17.82 -15.62 -9.72
N ALA A 126 17.19 -14.44 -9.58
CA ALA A 126 16.08 -14.21 -8.67
C ALA A 126 14.97 -13.37 -9.31
N LEU A 127 13.76 -13.43 -8.74
CA LEU A 127 12.64 -12.61 -9.13
C LEU A 127 12.61 -11.34 -8.28
N LYS A 128 12.62 -10.19 -8.92
CA LYS A 128 12.42 -8.92 -8.23
C LYS A 128 10.94 -8.79 -7.81
N ALA A 129 10.69 -8.53 -6.54
CA ALA A 129 9.33 -8.45 -6.02
C ALA A 129 8.51 -7.32 -6.69
N ASN A 130 9.14 -6.23 -7.10
CA ASN A 130 8.48 -5.16 -7.82
C ASN A 130 7.95 -5.62 -9.20
N ASP A 131 8.71 -6.47 -9.93
CA ASP A 131 8.27 -6.96 -11.24
C ASP A 131 7.00 -7.83 -11.10
N LEU A 132 6.87 -8.56 -9.98
CA LEU A 132 5.65 -9.28 -9.64
C LEU A 132 4.47 -8.32 -9.41
N LEU A 133 4.68 -7.21 -8.68
CA LEU A 133 3.64 -6.20 -8.48
C LEU A 133 3.24 -5.54 -9.81
N GLU A 134 4.19 -5.23 -10.69
CA GLU A 134 3.92 -4.68 -12.03
C GLU A 134 3.06 -5.64 -12.88
N ILE A 135 3.32 -6.95 -12.82
CA ILE A 135 2.49 -7.97 -13.50
C ILE A 135 1.06 -7.95 -12.94
N MET A 136 0.89 -7.83 -11.62
CA MET A 136 -0.42 -7.74 -10.98
C MET A 136 -1.15 -6.44 -11.36
N GLU A 137 -0.45 -5.32 -11.42
CA GLU A 137 -1.03 -4.05 -11.85
C GLU A 137 -1.46 -4.11 -13.32
N ALA A 138 -0.59 -4.58 -14.21
CA ALA A 138 -0.85 -4.73 -15.62
C ALA A 138 -1.98 -5.72 -15.94
N SER A 139 -2.30 -6.64 -15.02
CA SER A 139 -3.40 -7.57 -15.18
C SER A 139 -4.78 -6.92 -15.22
N GLY A 140 -4.92 -5.70 -14.69
CA GLY A 140 -6.22 -5.04 -14.54
C GLY A 140 -7.18 -5.75 -13.57
N ALA A 141 -6.67 -6.68 -12.73
CA ALA A 141 -7.48 -7.32 -11.71
C ALA A 141 -8.04 -6.27 -10.73
N ARG A 142 -9.32 -6.42 -10.35
CA ARG A 142 -10.00 -5.46 -9.49
C ARG A 142 -9.40 -5.43 -8.08
N LEU A 143 -9.07 -6.60 -7.54
CA LEU A 143 -8.43 -6.77 -6.24
C LEU A 143 -7.12 -7.54 -6.41
N LYS A 144 -6.05 -7.03 -5.81
CA LYS A 144 -4.70 -7.57 -5.88
C LYS A 144 -4.19 -7.81 -4.46
N LEU A 145 -3.97 -9.07 -4.09
CA LEU A 145 -3.56 -9.46 -2.75
C LEU A 145 -2.19 -10.13 -2.80
N VAL A 146 -1.25 -9.66 -2.00
CA VAL A 146 0.10 -10.22 -1.94
C VAL A 146 0.44 -10.57 -0.49
N PHE A 147 0.88 -11.78 -0.25
CA PHE A 147 1.30 -12.28 1.05
C PHE A 147 2.75 -12.77 0.96
N PHE A 148 3.65 -12.12 1.68
CA PHE A 148 5.05 -12.51 1.77
C PHE A 148 5.34 -13.14 3.13
N ASP A 149 5.46 -14.46 3.13
CA ASP A 149 5.96 -15.26 4.25
C ASP A 149 7.42 -15.62 3.99
N ALA A 150 8.25 -14.60 3.93
CA ALA A 150 9.66 -14.74 3.58
C ALA A 150 10.53 -14.54 4.82
N CYS A 151 11.40 -15.53 5.08
CA CYS A 151 12.45 -15.43 6.08
C CYS A 151 13.43 -14.30 5.74
N ARG A 152 13.80 -13.53 6.75
CA ARG A 152 14.62 -12.33 6.59
C ARG A 152 16.04 -12.48 7.09
N ASN A 153 16.46 -13.70 7.42
CA ASN A 153 17.88 -13.97 7.58
C ASN A 153 18.49 -13.93 6.18
N ASN A 154 19.31 -12.91 5.96
CA ASN A 154 20.04 -12.83 4.68
C ASN A 154 20.88 -14.10 4.49
N PRO A 155 20.49 -15.04 3.58
CA PRO A 155 21.22 -16.28 3.37
C PRO A 155 22.52 -16.04 2.59
N LEU A 156 22.74 -14.81 2.13
CA LEU A 156 23.88 -14.46 1.29
C LEU A 156 25.19 -14.38 2.08
N PRO A 157 26.34 -14.65 1.45
CA PRO A 157 27.67 -14.52 2.08
C PRO A 157 27.90 -13.12 2.68
N ARG A 158 28.71 -13.07 3.74
CA ARG A 158 29.05 -11.79 4.44
C ARG A 158 29.66 -10.73 3.52
N SER A 159 30.26 -11.12 2.42
CA SER A 159 30.78 -10.21 1.38
C SER A 159 29.68 -9.36 0.74
N LEU A 160 28.46 -9.89 0.62
CA LEU A 160 27.29 -9.22 0.06
C LEU A 160 26.49 -8.46 1.13
N SER A 161 26.67 -8.78 2.41
CA SER A 161 25.92 -8.16 3.50
C SER A 161 26.27 -6.70 3.77
N ARG A 162 27.32 -6.13 3.18
CA ARG A 162 27.68 -4.71 3.35
C ARG A 162 26.68 -3.74 2.69
N GLY A 163 25.80 -4.21 1.81
CA GLY A 163 24.73 -3.45 1.19
C GLY A 163 23.34 -4.08 1.36
N ALA A 164 23.28 -5.22 2.08
CA ALA A 164 22.04 -5.94 2.34
C ALA A 164 21.54 -5.61 3.76
N ALA A 165 20.38 -5.01 3.87
CA ALA A 165 19.70 -4.86 5.15
C ALA A 165 19.05 -6.19 5.55
N ASN A 166 18.88 -6.43 6.85
CA ASN A 166 18.06 -7.53 7.32
C ASN A 166 16.61 -7.27 6.90
N GLY A 167 15.97 -8.26 6.30
CA GLY A 167 14.57 -8.20 5.93
C GLY A 167 14.29 -7.71 4.51
N LEU A 168 13.02 -7.80 4.09
CA LEU A 168 12.55 -7.20 2.85
C LEU A 168 12.35 -5.69 3.04
N ALA A 169 12.71 -4.89 2.05
CA ALA A 169 12.32 -3.48 2.00
C ALA A 169 10.80 -3.35 1.97
N ARG A 170 10.30 -2.23 2.45
CA ARG A 170 8.90 -1.89 2.28
C ARG A 170 8.56 -1.85 0.79
N LEU A 171 7.48 -2.54 0.42
CA LEU A 171 6.86 -2.42 -0.90
C LEU A 171 5.60 -1.58 -0.76
N GLU A 172 5.42 -0.64 -1.65
CA GLU A 172 4.25 0.23 -1.66
C GLU A 172 3.12 -0.40 -2.47
N ALA A 173 1.89 -0.38 -1.95
CA ALA A 173 0.69 -0.73 -2.68
C ALA A 173 0.25 0.49 -3.52
N ASN A 174 0.98 0.78 -4.60
CA ASN A 174 0.77 1.99 -5.41
C ASN A 174 -0.47 1.92 -6.30
N ALA A 175 -1.02 0.72 -6.52
CA ALA A 175 -2.20 0.53 -7.36
C ALA A 175 -3.47 0.44 -6.52
N ALA A 176 -4.54 1.10 -6.99
CA ALA A 176 -5.87 0.98 -6.41
C ALA A 176 -6.32 -0.49 -6.36
N GLY A 177 -6.88 -0.91 -5.23
CA GLY A 177 -7.31 -2.29 -5.00
C GLY A 177 -6.16 -3.26 -4.67
N MET A 178 -4.98 -2.78 -4.25
CA MET A 178 -3.84 -3.61 -3.86
C MET A 178 -3.69 -3.70 -2.34
N MET A 179 -3.31 -4.88 -1.85
CA MET A 179 -2.88 -5.13 -0.47
C MET A 179 -1.62 -5.99 -0.48
N ILE A 180 -0.63 -5.59 0.29
CA ILE A 180 0.63 -6.32 0.49
C ILE A 180 0.78 -6.59 1.98
N ALA A 181 0.79 -7.86 2.34
CA ALA A 181 1.00 -8.32 3.71
C ALA A 181 2.34 -9.02 3.84
N PHE A 182 3.08 -8.71 4.88
CA PHE A 182 4.34 -9.33 5.24
C PHE A 182 4.19 -10.09 6.55
N ALA A 183 4.84 -11.24 6.65
CA ALA A 183 4.83 -12.04 7.87
C ALA A 183 5.40 -11.31 9.09
N THR A 184 6.23 -10.27 8.87
CA THR A 184 6.82 -9.47 9.96
C THR A 184 7.07 -8.03 9.52
N SER A 185 7.36 -7.14 10.48
CA SER A 185 7.63 -5.72 10.23
C SER A 185 8.90 -5.51 9.39
N PRO A 186 9.00 -4.40 8.65
CA PRO A 186 10.22 -4.05 7.91
C PRO A 186 11.46 -4.06 8.82
N GLY A 187 12.52 -4.75 8.38
CA GLY A 187 13.77 -4.88 9.15
C GLY A 187 13.81 -6.02 10.17
N ASP A 188 12.69 -6.72 10.42
CA ASP A 188 12.60 -7.84 11.38
C ASP A 188 12.65 -9.21 10.67
N VAL A 189 12.89 -10.27 11.41
CA VAL A 189 13.00 -11.65 10.92
C VAL A 189 11.67 -12.38 11.05
N ALA A 190 11.12 -12.93 9.97
CA ALA A 190 10.03 -13.89 10.03
C ALA A 190 10.58 -15.25 10.53
N LEU A 191 9.85 -15.87 11.44
CA LEU A 191 10.19 -17.18 11.99
C LEU A 191 9.63 -18.27 11.08
N ASP A 192 10.45 -19.28 10.76
CA ASP A 192 9.98 -20.48 10.05
C ASP A 192 9.06 -21.34 10.95
N GLY A 193 9.17 -21.17 12.26
CA GLY A 193 8.37 -21.91 13.24
C GLY A 193 8.97 -23.29 13.58
N SER A 194 8.47 -23.88 14.67
CA SER A 194 8.85 -25.24 15.10
C SER A 194 7.83 -26.30 14.67
N GLY A 195 6.67 -25.88 14.17
CA GLY A 195 5.57 -26.72 13.68
C GLY A 195 5.75 -27.20 12.25
N GLN A 196 4.65 -27.58 11.62
CA GLN A 196 4.61 -27.94 10.19
C GLN A 196 4.45 -26.73 9.26
N ASN A 197 4.05 -25.60 9.82
CA ASN A 197 3.86 -24.35 9.10
C ASN A 197 4.52 -23.20 9.87
N SER A 198 4.77 -22.10 9.17
CA SER A 198 5.18 -20.85 9.78
C SER A 198 4.06 -20.28 10.67
N PRO A 199 4.39 -19.47 11.68
CA PRO A 199 3.38 -18.81 12.51
C PRO A 199 2.43 -17.92 11.68
N PHE A 200 2.93 -17.28 10.63
CA PHE A 200 2.12 -16.42 9.77
C PHE A 200 1.16 -17.25 8.91
N THR A 201 1.64 -18.27 8.24
CA THR A 201 0.82 -19.14 7.40
C THR A 201 -0.22 -19.91 8.24
N GLU A 202 0.15 -20.40 9.43
CA GLU A 202 -0.81 -21.06 10.32
C GLU A 202 -1.95 -20.10 10.72
N ALA A 203 -1.61 -18.86 11.11
CA ALA A 203 -2.62 -17.86 11.46
C ALA A 203 -3.48 -17.46 10.25
N LEU A 204 -2.87 -17.23 9.07
CA LEU A 204 -3.60 -16.92 7.85
C LEU A 204 -4.58 -18.04 7.47
N ALA A 205 -4.13 -19.29 7.46
CA ALA A 205 -4.96 -20.45 7.13
C ALA A 205 -6.11 -20.66 8.12
N ARG A 206 -5.93 -20.27 9.39
CA ARG A 206 -6.96 -20.36 10.44
C ARG A 206 -8.14 -19.42 10.17
N TYR A 207 -7.88 -18.24 9.61
CA TYR A 207 -8.90 -17.20 9.50
C TYR A 207 -9.38 -16.95 8.08
N ILE A 208 -8.65 -17.41 7.03
CA ILE A 208 -8.92 -17.04 5.64
C ILE A 208 -10.30 -17.46 5.12
N ASP A 209 -10.85 -18.55 5.62
CA ASP A 209 -12.16 -19.10 5.22
C ASP A 209 -13.30 -18.74 6.20
N THR A 210 -13.04 -17.87 7.17
CA THR A 210 -14.07 -17.41 8.11
C THR A 210 -15.12 -16.57 7.38
N PRO A 211 -16.42 -16.96 7.44
CA PRO A 211 -17.49 -16.16 6.88
C PRO A 211 -17.58 -14.78 7.55
N ASP A 212 -18.03 -13.78 6.81
CA ASP A 212 -18.23 -12.41 7.28
C ASP A 212 -16.98 -11.70 7.84
N LEU A 213 -15.80 -12.28 7.66
CA LEU A 213 -14.55 -11.66 8.09
C LEU A 213 -13.92 -10.88 6.91
N GLU A 214 -14.02 -9.56 6.97
CA GLU A 214 -13.42 -8.65 5.99
C GLU A 214 -11.89 -8.73 6.04
N VAL A 215 -11.22 -8.62 4.90
CA VAL A 215 -9.78 -8.92 4.74
C VAL A 215 -8.87 -8.08 5.66
N ARG A 216 -9.20 -6.81 5.94
CA ARG A 216 -8.43 -5.99 6.90
C ARG A 216 -8.58 -6.48 8.32
N HIS A 217 -9.79 -6.87 8.72
CA HIS A 217 -10.06 -7.47 10.02
C HIS A 217 -9.44 -8.86 10.14
N LEU A 218 -9.43 -9.65 9.04
CA LEU A 218 -8.71 -10.92 8.96
C LEU A 218 -7.23 -10.69 9.27
N MET A 219 -6.59 -9.72 8.61
CA MET A 219 -5.18 -9.40 8.86
C MET A 219 -4.93 -8.87 10.29
N GLY A 220 -5.89 -8.20 10.88
CA GLY A 220 -5.85 -7.84 12.31
C GLY A 220 -5.76 -9.07 13.21
N ARG A 221 -6.61 -10.09 12.97
CA ARG A 221 -6.58 -11.37 13.71
C ARG A 221 -5.31 -12.18 13.45
N VAL A 222 -4.83 -12.21 12.21
CA VAL A 222 -3.55 -12.85 11.86
C VAL A 222 -2.41 -12.19 12.64
N ARG A 223 -2.36 -10.86 12.68
CA ARG A 223 -1.34 -10.10 13.41
C ARG A 223 -1.36 -10.43 14.91
N GLU A 224 -2.52 -10.40 15.54
CA GLU A 224 -2.70 -10.74 16.97
C GLU A 224 -2.25 -12.17 17.24
N SER A 225 -2.68 -13.14 16.42
CA SER A 225 -2.32 -14.55 16.57
C SER A 225 -0.81 -14.77 16.46
N VAL A 226 -0.16 -14.21 15.43
CA VAL A 226 1.29 -14.33 15.23
C VAL A 226 2.05 -13.68 16.38
N TYR A 227 1.68 -12.46 16.76
CA TYR A 227 2.35 -11.72 17.84
C TYR A 227 2.31 -12.49 19.15
N THR A 228 1.13 -13.04 19.52
CA THR A 228 0.94 -13.82 20.74
C THR A 228 1.70 -15.15 20.67
N THR A 229 1.54 -15.93 19.59
CA THR A 229 2.14 -17.27 19.48
C THR A 229 3.66 -17.24 19.36
N THR A 230 4.24 -16.14 18.87
CA THR A 230 5.68 -15.98 18.80
C THR A 230 6.29 -15.34 20.06
N GLY A 231 5.50 -15.07 21.10
CA GLY A 231 5.96 -14.36 22.30
C GLY A 231 6.45 -12.95 21.97
N GLU A 232 5.66 -12.20 21.22
CA GLU A 232 5.88 -10.80 20.81
C GLU A 232 7.11 -10.57 19.89
N ARG A 233 7.67 -11.65 19.31
CA ARG A 233 8.88 -11.57 18.48
C ARG A 233 8.60 -11.33 17.01
N GLN A 234 7.37 -11.54 16.53
CA GLN A 234 7.00 -11.36 15.13
C GLN A 234 5.70 -10.57 15.02
N LEU A 235 5.74 -9.45 14.31
CA LEU A 235 4.59 -8.58 14.10
C LEU A 235 4.30 -8.44 12.60
N PRO A 236 3.28 -9.10 12.05
CA PRO A 236 2.88 -8.96 10.66
C PRO A 236 2.59 -7.51 10.27
N TRP A 237 3.05 -7.12 9.10
CA TRP A 237 2.92 -5.79 8.55
C TRP A 237 1.98 -5.77 7.35
N LEU A 238 1.22 -4.69 7.19
CA LEU A 238 0.27 -4.50 6.10
C LEU A 238 0.49 -3.16 5.43
N ASN A 239 0.54 -3.15 4.10
CA ASN A 239 0.43 -1.97 3.27
C ASN A 239 -0.74 -2.18 2.29
N GLU A 240 -1.71 -1.25 2.24
CA GLU A 240 -2.91 -1.49 1.45
C GLU A 240 -3.51 -0.19 0.88
N ALA A 241 -4.06 -0.32 -0.34
CA ALA A 241 -4.84 0.68 -1.04
C ALA A 241 -6.15 0.05 -1.55
N LEU A 242 -6.82 -0.73 -0.70
CA LEU A 242 -8.05 -1.45 -1.05
C LEU A 242 -9.23 -0.49 -1.19
N ILE A 243 -10.01 -0.69 -2.26
CA ILE A 243 -11.28 0.01 -2.47
C ILE A 243 -12.43 -0.96 -2.20
N GLY A 244 -13.30 -0.62 -1.25
CA GLY A 244 -14.40 -1.46 -0.82
C GLY A 244 -14.00 -2.58 0.14
N GLU A 245 -14.89 -3.53 0.35
CA GLU A 245 -14.72 -4.67 1.25
C GLU A 245 -14.47 -5.96 0.47
N PHE A 246 -13.68 -6.86 1.02
CA PHE A 246 -13.47 -8.20 0.48
C PHE A 246 -13.52 -9.26 1.57
N TYR A 247 -14.23 -10.34 1.29
CA TYR A 247 -14.47 -11.46 2.19
C TYR A 247 -14.07 -12.77 1.50
N PHE A 248 -13.01 -13.41 1.96
CA PHE A 248 -12.58 -14.70 1.41
C PHE A 248 -13.65 -15.78 1.60
N GLY A 249 -14.18 -15.91 2.82
CA GLY A 249 -15.21 -16.89 3.19
C GLY A 249 -16.64 -16.52 2.75
N GLY A 250 -16.80 -15.41 2.00
CA GLY A 250 -18.11 -14.88 1.62
C GLY A 250 -18.80 -14.10 2.72
N LYS A 251 -19.89 -13.42 2.37
CA LYS A 251 -20.76 -12.66 3.29
C LYS A 251 -22.04 -13.46 3.53
N SER A 252 -22.35 -13.78 4.78
CA SER A 252 -23.58 -14.46 5.18
C SER A 252 -24.75 -13.49 5.02
N GLY A 253 -25.58 -13.73 4.02
CA GLY A 253 -26.77 -12.92 3.75
C GLY A 253 -26.93 -12.76 2.24
N ASN A 254 -28.07 -13.22 1.73
CA ASN A 254 -28.48 -13.11 0.33
C ASN A 254 -28.70 -11.64 -0.05
N ALA A 255 -27.63 -10.85 -0.14
CA ALA A 255 -27.62 -9.66 -0.96
C ALA A 255 -26.74 -9.98 -2.17
N PRO A 256 -27.22 -9.87 -3.41
CA PRO A 256 -26.33 -9.92 -4.56
C PRO A 256 -25.22 -8.91 -4.30
N GLN A 257 -23.96 -9.34 -4.48
CA GLN A 257 -22.83 -8.38 -4.53
C GLN A 257 -23.30 -7.23 -5.40
N PRO A 258 -23.15 -5.97 -5.00
CA PRO A 258 -23.45 -4.89 -5.90
C PRO A 258 -22.51 -5.05 -7.09
N THR A 259 -23.02 -5.63 -8.17
CA THR A 259 -22.56 -5.33 -9.49
C THR A 259 -22.64 -3.82 -9.56
N MET A 260 -21.50 -3.13 -9.52
CA MET A 260 -21.45 -1.74 -9.95
C MET A 260 -21.83 -1.74 -11.43
N GLN A 261 -23.14 -1.72 -11.68
CA GLN A 261 -23.66 -1.22 -12.93
C GLN A 261 -23.18 0.23 -13.02
N ALA A 262 -22.49 0.55 -14.11
CA ALA A 262 -22.33 1.93 -14.51
C ALA A 262 -23.70 2.59 -14.41
N PRO A 263 -23.81 3.79 -13.80
CA PRO A 263 -25.10 4.47 -13.69
C PRO A 263 -25.74 4.53 -15.08
N PRO A 264 -27.02 4.15 -15.23
CA PRO A 264 -27.72 4.37 -16.48
C PRO A 264 -27.65 5.88 -16.75
N ALA A 265 -27.28 6.24 -17.97
CA ALA A 265 -27.33 7.61 -18.42
C ALA A 265 -28.75 8.15 -18.13
N ALA A 266 -28.87 8.94 -17.10
CA ALA A 266 -30.12 9.61 -16.76
C ALA A 266 -30.40 10.59 -17.88
N GLN A 267 -31.49 10.33 -18.63
CA GLN A 267 -32.10 11.31 -19.49
C GLN A 267 -32.60 12.46 -18.63
N SER A 268 -31.96 13.59 -18.75
CA SER A 268 -32.33 14.83 -18.07
C SER A 268 -33.67 15.35 -18.60
N PRO A 269 -34.61 15.77 -17.74
CA PRO A 269 -35.55 16.79 -18.10
C PRO A 269 -34.78 18.14 -18.08
N GLN A 270 -34.74 18.81 -19.21
CA GLN A 270 -34.25 20.19 -19.30
C GLN A 270 -35.14 21.09 -18.46
N ALA A 271 -34.63 21.50 -17.30
CA ALA A 271 -35.04 22.72 -16.66
C ALA A 271 -33.77 23.61 -16.62
N GLU A 272 -33.76 24.62 -17.45
CA GLU A 272 -32.75 25.67 -17.40
C GLU A 272 -32.86 26.41 -16.05
N ILE A 273 -32.02 26.02 -15.09
CA ILE A 273 -31.68 26.86 -13.96
C ILE A 273 -30.25 27.33 -14.23
N SER A 274 -30.11 28.58 -14.58
CA SER A 274 -28.84 29.28 -14.63
C SER A 274 -28.26 29.34 -13.23
N VAL A 275 -27.49 28.31 -12.85
CA VAL A 275 -26.65 28.35 -11.67
C VAL A 275 -25.35 29.04 -12.10
N SER A 276 -25.21 30.29 -11.65
CA SER A 276 -23.93 31.00 -11.65
C SER A 276 -22.91 30.09 -10.94
N ARG A 277 -22.00 29.46 -11.69
CA ARG A 277 -20.81 28.78 -11.14
C ARG A 277 -19.94 29.87 -10.54
N THR A 278 -20.08 30.08 -9.24
CA THR A 278 -19.04 30.75 -8.46
C THR A 278 -17.88 29.76 -8.41
N GLU A 279 -16.78 30.05 -9.09
CA GLU A 279 -15.54 29.29 -8.94
C GLU A 279 -15.20 29.22 -7.44
N PRO A 280 -14.78 28.06 -6.90
CA PRO A 280 -14.38 27.98 -5.52
C PRO A 280 -13.23 28.97 -5.29
N ARG A 281 -13.45 29.99 -4.44
CA ARG A 281 -12.41 30.95 -4.07
C ARG A 281 -11.47 30.25 -3.10
N HIS A 282 -10.38 29.72 -3.61
CA HIS A 282 -9.28 29.27 -2.77
C HIS A 282 -8.68 30.47 -2.02
N GLN A 283 -8.46 30.29 -0.73
CA GLN A 283 -7.74 31.26 0.08
C GLN A 283 -6.29 31.37 -0.37
N ALA A 284 -5.69 32.54 -0.25
CA ALA A 284 -4.28 32.74 -0.54
C ALA A 284 -3.41 31.79 0.31
N ILE A 285 -2.29 31.36 -0.23
CA ILE A 285 -1.32 30.54 0.50
C ILE A 285 -0.84 31.33 1.72
N PRO A 286 -0.92 30.78 2.95
CA PRO A 286 -0.40 31.41 4.16
C PRO A 286 1.08 31.77 4.03
N SER A 287 1.49 32.92 4.57
CA SER A 287 2.87 33.37 4.50
C SER A 287 3.78 32.62 5.43
N TYR A 288 4.85 32.05 4.89
CA TYR A 288 5.93 31.39 5.62
C TYR A 288 7.28 32.02 5.25
N ARG A 289 8.28 31.88 6.10
CA ARG A 289 9.65 32.25 5.79
C ARG A 289 10.23 31.33 4.72
N GLU A 290 10.84 31.87 3.66
CA GLU A 290 11.37 31.10 2.54
C GLU A 290 12.45 30.09 2.95
N ASP A 291 13.28 30.44 3.94
CA ASP A 291 14.33 29.55 4.45
C ASP A 291 13.78 28.31 5.18
N LEU A 292 12.50 28.33 5.61
CA LEU A 292 11.78 27.22 6.23
C LEU A 292 10.92 26.42 5.21
N CYS A 293 11.04 26.72 3.93
CA CYS A 293 10.32 26.06 2.85
C CYS A 293 11.24 25.22 1.97
N ARG A 294 10.74 24.10 1.44
CA ARG A 294 11.43 23.29 0.42
C ARG A 294 10.42 22.81 -0.62
N SER A 295 10.83 22.88 -1.88
CA SER A 295 10.00 22.41 -3.00
C SER A 295 10.51 21.07 -3.52
N THR A 296 9.58 20.26 -4.01
CA THR A 296 9.83 18.99 -4.67
C THR A 296 8.84 18.79 -5.81
N TYR A 297 9.23 18.00 -6.82
CA TYR A 297 8.31 17.55 -7.86
C TYR A 297 7.88 16.12 -7.54
N ARG A 298 6.58 15.91 -7.30
CA ARG A 298 6.01 14.60 -6.97
C ARG A 298 4.61 14.47 -7.58
N THR A 299 4.24 13.26 -8.00
CA THR A 299 2.88 12.97 -8.51
C THR A 299 2.35 13.96 -9.56
N GLY A 300 3.23 14.39 -10.48
CA GLY A 300 2.86 15.32 -11.57
C GLY A 300 2.62 16.77 -11.13
N SER A 301 3.08 17.19 -9.94
CA SER A 301 2.96 18.55 -9.42
C SER A 301 4.22 19.01 -8.71
N ASN A 302 4.47 20.32 -8.72
CA ASN A 302 5.40 20.94 -7.79
C ASN A 302 4.70 21.13 -6.45
N LEU A 303 5.27 20.56 -5.40
CA LEU A 303 4.80 20.70 -4.03
C LEU A 303 5.80 21.57 -3.26
N MET A 304 5.31 22.47 -2.42
CA MET A 304 6.09 23.27 -1.51
C MET A 304 5.71 22.93 -0.07
N PHE A 305 6.68 22.50 0.71
CA PHE A 305 6.52 22.17 2.13
C PHE A 305 7.16 23.27 2.95
N CYS A 306 6.37 23.93 3.80
CA CYS A 306 6.82 24.98 4.72
C CYS A 306 6.50 24.62 6.16
N ALA A 307 7.26 25.15 7.10
CA ALA A 307 6.98 25.05 8.53
C ALA A 307 7.08 26.41 9.22
N SER A 308 6.37 26.60 10.33
CA SER A 308 6.43 27.81 11.12
C SER A 308 7.74 27.94 11.89
N SER A 309 8.37 26.81 12.25
CA SER A 309 9.70 26.74 12.86
C SER A 309 10.41 25.43 12.50
N ILE A 310 11.72 25.41 12.67
CA ILE A 310 12.57 24.22 12.46
C ILE A 310 13.64 24.24 13.56
N LEU A 311 13.83 23.10 14.24
CA LEU A 311 14.90 22.93 15.21
C LEU A 311 16.27 23.05 14.54
N ASP A 312 17.19 23.74 15.16
CA ASP A 312 18.57 23.86 14.67
C ASP A 312 19.26 22.49 14.57
N PRO A 313 20.11 22.28 13.55
CA PRO A 313 20.83 21.03 13.38
C PRO A 313 21.62 20.62 14.60
N GLN A 314 21.45 19.37 15.06
CA GLN A 314 22.14 18.84 16.24
C GLN A 314 22.63 17.42 16.00
N TYR A 315 23.77 17.04 16.57
CA TYR A 315 24.31 15.67 16.50
C TYR A 315 24.39 15.08 15.09
N GLY A 316 24.62 15.93 14.09
CA GLY A 316 24.69 15.52 12.68
C GLY A 316 23.33 15.33 12.00
N ASN A 317 22.22 15.54 12.70
CA ASN A 317 20.88 15.48 12.12
C ASN A 317 20.42 16.88 11.68
N ARG A 318 19.59 16.91 10.62
CA ARG A 318 18.87 18.10 10.13
C ARG A 318 17.38 17.84 10.22
N TYR A 319 16.61 18.83 10.64
CA TYR A 319 15.20 18.69 11.00
C TYR A 319 14.26 19.52 10.10
N GLY A 320 14.68 19.74 8.86
CA GLY A 320 13.97 20.59 7.91
C GLY A 320 12.74 19.95 7.29
N THR A 321 11.95 20.76 6.57
CA THR A 321 10.71 20.34 5.90
C THR A 321 10.92 19.29 4.79
N ALA A 322 12.15 19.17 4.25
CA ALA A 322 12.47 18.08 3.31
C ALA A 322 12.25 16.68 3.90
N ASN A 323 12.38 16.53 5.21
CA ASN A 323 12.18 15.27 5.92
C ASN A 323 10.69 14.85 6.01
N LEU A 324 9.76 15.74 5.64
CA LEU A 324 8.33 15.43 5.64
C LEU A 324 7.88 14.63 4.42
N TYR A 325 8.76 14.43 3.43
CA TYR A 325 8.42 13.79 2.16
C TYR A 325 9.59 13.03 1.53
N ASP A 326 10.63 12.73 2.30
CA ASP A 326 11.81 12.03 1.78
C ASP A 326 11.65 10.50 1.72
N GLY A 327 10.53 9.97 2.25
CA GLY A 327 10.25 8.55 2.32
C GLY A 327 11.11 7.81 3.34
N ASN A 328 11.77 8.53 4.26
CA ASN A 328 12.69 7.98 5.24
C ASN A 328 12.21 8.23 6.68
N PRO A 329 11.56 7.30 7.34
CA PRO A 329 11.09 7.48 8.72
C PRO A 329 12.23 7.69 9.74
N SER A 330 13.50 7.51 9.31
CA SER A 330 14.68 7.79 10.16
C SER A 330 15.09 9.26 10.17
N THR A 331 14.42 10.11 9.41
CA THR A 331 14.51 11.58 9.43
C THR A 331 13.18 12.14 9.95
N ALA A 332 13.16 13.40 10.35
CA ALA A 332 11.95 14.07 10.81
C ALA A 332 12.08 15.58 10.66
N TRP A 333 10.99 16.25 10.36
CA TRP A 333 10.82 17.63 10.75
C TRP A 333 10.61 17.69 12.27
N VAL A 334 11.30 18.64 12.91
CA VAL A 334 11.17 18.90 14.34
C VAL A 334 10.96 20.40 14.51
N GLU A 335 9.94 20.78 15.26
CA GLU A 335 9.70 22.20 15.56
C GLU A 335 10.83 22.81 16.39
N GLY A 336 11.04 24.12 16.28
CA GLY A 336 12.20 24.82 16.87
C GLY A 336 11.82 25.88 17.89
N VAL A 337 10.64 25.78 18.55
CA VAL A 337 10.24 26.73 19.59
C VAL A 337 10.41 26.14 20.98
N ALA A 338 10.45 26.99 21.99
CA ALA A 338 10.44 26.52 23.37
C ALA A 338 9.09 25.90 23.73
N GLY A 339 9.13 24.72 24.34
CA GLY A 339 7.93 24.01 24.78
C GLY A 339 7.66 22.75 23.99
N ASN A 340 6.39 22.45 23.72
CA ASN A 340 5.96 21.22 23.06
C ASN A 340 5.43 21.44 21.63
N GLY A 341 5.70 22.61 21.05
CA GLY A 341 5.32 22.93 19.69
C GLY A 341 3.81 23.12 19.43
N ALA A 342 2.96 23.22 20.46
CA ALA A 342 1.56 23.53 20.26
C ALA A 342 1.39 24.87 19.52
N GLY A 343 0.53 24.92 18.50
CA GLY A 343 0.35 26.06 17.60
C GLY A 343 1.37 26.12 16.45
N GLN A 344 2.40 25.27 16.43
CA GLN A 344 3.32 25.17 15.29
C GLN A 344 2.63 24.51 14.10
N LYS A 345 3.05 24.90 12.91
CA LYS A 345 2.34 24.59 11.67
C LYS A 345 3.24 24.01 10.60
N VAL A 346 2.69 23.12 9.79
CA VAL A 346 3.27 22.60 8.56
C VAL A 346 2.28 22.83 7.43
N LEU A 347 2.73 23.46 6.34
CA LEU A 347 1.97 23.73 5.12
C LEU A 347 2.49 22.89 3.96
N ILE A 348 1.57 22.37 3.16
CA ILE A 348 1.86 21.81 1.83
C ILE A 348 1.05 22.61 0.81
N ALA A 349 1.74 23.31 -0.11
CA ALA A 349 1.12 24.06 -1.19
C ALA A 349 1.40 23.42 -2.54
N PHE A 350 0.46 23.58 -3.47
CA PHE A 350 0.45 23.01 -4.81
C PHE A 350 0.60 24.09 -5.87
N ASP A 351 1.26 23.78 -6.98
CA ASP A 351 1.42 24.69 -8.12
C ASP A 351 0.10 24.97 -8.88
N ARG A 352 -0.91 24.15 -8.63
CA ARG A 352 -2.27 24.26 -9.20
C ARG A 352 -3.28 23.60 -8.29
N PRO A 353 -4.59 23.89 -8.43
CA PRO A 353 -5.62 23.16 -7.69
C PRO A 353 -5.52 21.65 -7.95
N ARG A 354 -5.59 20.85 -6.87
CA ARG A 354 -5.55 19.39 -6.91
C ARG A 354 -6.72 18.83 -6.11
N LEU A 355 -7.24 17.71 -6.59
CA LEU A 355 -8.30 16.98 -5.90
C LEU A 355 -7.66 16.07 -4.84
N LEU A 356 -7.82 16.40 -3.56
CA LEU A 356 -7.28 15.65 -2.43
C LEU A 356 -8.27 14.63 -1.93
N SER A 357 -7.87 13.38 -1.80
CA SER A 357 -8.63 12.34 -1.11
C SER A 357 -8.26 12.19 0.38
N GLY A 358 -7.15 12.81 0.81
CA GLY A 358 -6.68 12.74 2.19
C GLY A 358 -5.21 13.14 2.35
N PHE A 359 -4.58 12.62 3.40
CA PHE A 359 -3.14 12.75 3.65
C PHE A 359 -2.59 11.51 4.39
N GLU A 360 -1.29 11.31 4.30
CA GLU A 360 -0.54 10.30 5.04
C GLU A 360 0.44 10.98 5.99
N ILE A 361 0.63 10.39 7.17
CA ILE A 361 1.48 10.95 8.21
C ILE A 361 2.19 9.83 9.00
N ILE A 362 3.51 10.01 9.22
CA ILE A 362 4.25 9.26 10.23
C ILE A 362 4.51 10.19 11.40
N ASN A 363 3.76 9.95 12.49
CA ASN A 363 3.81 10.76 13.69
C ASN A 363 5.12 10.55 14.45
N GLY A 364 5.66 11.60 15.04
CA GLY A 364 6.87 11.56 15.84
C GLY A 364 8.16 11.36 15.04
N TYR A 365 9.29 11.18 15.75
CA TYR A 365 10.58 10.86 15.14
C TYR A 365 10.75 9.34 15.07
N ALA A 366 10.35 8.75 13.97
CA ALA A 366 10.21 7.31 13.82
C ALA A 366 11.51 6.56 13.48
N LYS A 367 12.69 7.15 13.74
CA LYS A 367 14.01 6.56 13.50
C LYS A 367 14.20 5.20 14.19
N ASN A 368 13.72 5.06 15.40
CA ASN A 368 13.61 3.82 16.16
C ASN A 368 12.73 4.06 17.41
N ARG A 369 12.32 2.98 18.08
CA ARG A 369 11.42 3.07 19.24
C ARG A 369 11.93 3.93 20.37
N ASP A 370 13.24 3.96 20.62
CA ASP A 370 13.86 4.76 21.68
C ASP A 370 13.77 6.27 21.35
N ILE A 371 14.16 6.66 20.14
CA ILE A 371 14.06 8.05 19.67
C ILE A 371 12.60 8.51 19.58
N PHE A 372 11.69 7.66 19.09
CA PHE A 372 10.28 7.95 19.04
C PHE A 372 9.70 8.30 20.42
N ARG A 373 10.01 7.49 21.44
CA ARG A 373 9.54 7.71 22.82
C ARG A 373 10.18 8.91 23.51
N LYS A 374 11.42 9.27 23.14
CA LYS A 374 12.16 10.39 23.72
C LYS A 374 11.62 11.74 23.28
N ASN A 375 11.14 11.88 22.06
CA ASN A 375 10.59 13.12 21.51
C ASN A 375 9.08 13.21 21.72
N ALA A 376 8.52 14.42 21.71
CA ALA A 376 7.08 14.59 21.69
C ALA A 376 6.50 14.24 20.30
N ARG A 377 5.24 13.83 20.25
CA ARG A 377 4.50 13.41 19.07
C ARG A 377 3.15 14.12 19.07
N VAL A 378 2.63 14.44 17.90
CA VAL A 378 1.33 15.09 17.78
C VAL A 378 0.21 14.15 18.25
N GLN A 379 -0.64 14.62 19.18
CA GLN A 379 -1.82 13.90 19.66
C GLN A 379 -3.07 14.36 18.93
N SER A 380 -3.22 15.69 18.75
CA SER A 380 -4.29 16.26 17.95
C SER A 380 -3.76 17.43 17.14
N ALA A 381 -4.33 17.63 15.95
CA ALA A 381 -3.98 18.73 15.09
C ALA A 381 -5.24 19.29 14.42
N ARG A 382 -5.20 20.57 14.03
CA ARG A 382 -6.19 21.19 13.14
C ARG A 382 -5.66 21.10 11.72
N LEU A 383 -6.40 20.45 10.84
CA LEU A 383 -6.13 20.45 9.40
C LEU A 383 -7.03 21.51 8.76
N THR A 384 -6.45 22.41 7.98
CA THR A 384 -7.16 23.46 7.23
C THR A 384 -6.81 23.34 5.75
N LEU A 385 -7.80 23.50 4.88
CA LEU A 385 -7.67 23.44 3.42
C LEU A 385 -7.89 24.83 2.82
N SER A 386 -7.42 25.04 1.60
CA SER A 386 -7.52 26.33 0.91
C SER A 386 -8.95 26.81 0.59
N ASP A 387 -9.94 25.91 0.61
CA ASP A 387 -11.36 26.26 0.50
C ASP A 387 -11.95 26.87 1.79
N GLY A 388 -11.14 26.91 2.86
CA GLY A 388 -11.53 27.38 4.19
C GLY A 388 -12.12 26.30 5.09
N SER A 389 -12.28 25.09 4.61
CA SER A 389 -12.68 23.95 5.44
C SER A 389 -11.60 23.62 6.47
N SER A 390 -12.03 23.24 7.67
CA SER A 390 -11.12 22.92 8.77
C SER A 390 -11.66 21.76 9.59
N GLN A 391 -10.78 20.84 9.96
CA GLN A 391 -11.10 19.63 10.69
C GLN A 391 -10.10 19.39 11.81
N LEU A 392 -10.58 18.97 12.99
CA LEU A 392 -9.72 18.48 14.06
C LEU A 392 -9.44 16.98 13.80
N VAL A 393 -8.15 16.61 13.77
CA VAL A 393 -7.70 15.23 13.58
C VAL A 393 -6.96 14.75 14.83
N SER A 394 -7.23 13.50 15.24
CA SER A 394 -6.49 12.84 16.32
C SER A 394 -5.52 11.86 15.69
N LEU A 395 -4.24 11.97 16.04
CA LEU A 395 -3.19 11.12 15.54
C LEU A 395 -2.88 10.02 16.56
N PRO A 396 -2.75 8.75 16.14
CA PRO A 396 -2.37 7.68 17.05
C PRO A 396 -0.90 7.78 17.46
N ASP A 397 -0.57 7.30 18.68
CA ASP A 397 0.80 7.25 19.21
C ASP A 397 1.56 6.04 18.68
N VAL A 398 1.81 5.99 17.38
CA VAL A 398 2.42 4.86 16.67
C VAL A 398 3.50 5.33 15.69
N MET A 399 4.52 4.50 15.49
CA MET A 399 5.69 4.80 14.65
C MET A 399 5.49 4.53 13.16
N HIS A 400 4.33 4.05 12.75
CA HIS A 400 4.05 3.73 11.35
C HIS A 400 3.19 4.82 10.71
N GLU A 401 3.15 4.79 9.40
CA GLU A 401 2.31 5.64 8.59
C GLU A 401 0.83 5.42 8.91
N ASN A 402 0.11 6.51 8.98
CA ASN A 402 -1.34 6.53 9.13
C ASN A 402 -1.92 7.36 8.00
N ARG A 403 -2.88 6.79 7.30
CA ARG A 403 -3.62 7.46 6.24
C ARG A 403 -4.94 7.99 6.77
N PHE A 404 -5.21 9.26 6.48
CA PHE A 404 -6.45 9.95 6.80
C PHE A 404 -7.16 10.28 5.49
N SER A 405 -8.38 9.76 5.32
CA SER A 405 -9.19 10.01 4.12
C SER A 405 -10.24 11.07 4.40
N PHE A 406 -10.43 11.98 3.46
CA PHE A 406 -11.58 12.86 3.43
C PHE A 406 -12.78 12.05 2.94
N GLY A 407 -13.95 12.22 3.55
CA GLY A 407 -15.15 11.48 3.16
C GLY A 407 -15.55 11.71 1.70
N THR A 408 -15.29 12.92 1.19
CA THR A 408 -15.38 13.31 -0.22
C THR A 408 -14.10 14.03 -0.60
N PRO A 409 -13.50 13.75 -1.78
CA PRO A 409 -12.33 14.48 -2.25
C PRO A 409 -12.59 15.98 -2.33
N VAL A 410 -11.61 16.78 -1.91
CA VAL A 410 -11.70 18.25 -1.83
C VAL A 410 -10.67 18.87 -2.78
N GLU A 411 -11.12 19.80 -3.61
CA GLU A 411 -10.20 20.58 -4.45
C GLU A 411 -9.50 21.64 -3.59
N ALA A 412 -8.17 21.61 -3.59
CA ALA A 412 -7.37 22.54 -2.81
C ALA A 412 -6.10 22.98 -3.54
N THR A 413 -5.60 24.17 -3.21
CA THR A 413 -4.29 24.68 -3.60
C THR A 413 -3.26 24.57 -2.48
N TRP A 414 -3.68 24.32 -1.26
CA TRP A 414 -2.84 24.04 -0.11
C TRP A 414 -3.62 23.34 1.00
N LEU A 415 -2.87 22.67 1.87
CA LEU A 415 -3.35 22.16 3.17
C LEU A 415 -2.35 22.54 4.26
N GLU A 416 -2.83 22.85 5.46
CA GLU A 416 -2.04 23.23 6.63
C GLU A 416 -2.45 22.40 7.85
N LEU A 417 -1.44 21.84 8.53
CA LEU A 417 -1.62 21.13 9.79
C LEU A 417 -1.05 22.01 10.93
N GLU A 418 -1.88 22.34 11.91
CA GLU A 418 -1.52 23.07 13.13
C GLU A 418 -1.55 22.13 14.34
N ILE A 419 -0.45 22.03 15.08
CA ILE A 419 -0.35 21.17 16.27
C ILE A 419 -1.29 21.71 17.37
N GLY A 420 -2.22 20.88 17.82
CA GLY A 420 -3.15 21.20 18.93
C GLY A 420 -2.62 20.71 20.27
N SER A 421 -2.47 19.40 20.42
CA SER A 421 -1.93 18.75 21.62
C SER A 421 -0.92 17.66 21.26
N VAL A 422 -0.12 17.25 22.23
CA VAL A 422 0.97 16.30 22.01
C VAL A 422 0.99 15.18 23.05
N PHE A 423 1.46 14.01 22.64
CA PHE A 423 1.98 12.99 23.53
C PHE A 423 3.37 13.42 24.00
N ALA A 424 3.56 13.59 25.30
CA ALA A 424 4.84 14.04 25.85
C ALA A 424 5.98 13.07 25.53
N GLY A 425 7.13 13.59 25.16
CA GLY A 425 8.38 12.84 25.08
C GLY A 425 8.91 12.49 26.47
N SER A 426 9.59 11.35 26.59
CA SER A 426 10.20 10.95 27.86
C SER A 426 11.47 11.73 28.20
N LYS A 427 12.05 12.45 27.24
CA LYS A 427 13.32 13.19 27.40
C LYS A 427 13.30 14.58 26.78
N TYR A 428 12.71 14.73 25.59
CA TYR A 428 12.67 15.97 24.83
C TYR A 428 11.24 16.46 24.72
N THR A 429 11.06 17.78 24.74
CA THR A 429 9.77 18.44 24.57
C THR A 429 9.43 18.67 23.10
N ASP A 430 10.47 18.74 22.24
CA ASP A 430 10.30 19.07 20.82
C ASP A 430 9.43 18.04 20.10
N THR A 431 8.43 18.52 19.40
CA THR A 431 7.50 17.68 18.63
C THR A 431 8.01 17.45 17.22
N ALA A 432 7.95 16.21 16.78
CA ALA A 432 8.44 15.74 15.50
C ALA A 432 7.34 15.13 14.62
N LEU A 433 7.55 15.20 13.30
CA LEU A 433 6.84 14.44 12.27
C LEU A 433 7.88 13.88 11.30
N SER A 434 7.90 12.55 11.10
CA SER A 434 8.79 11.93 10.12
C SER A 434 8.27 12.09 8.69
N GLU A 435 6.94 11.96 8.46
CA GLU A 435 6.33 12.15 7.15
C GLU A 435 5.00 12.88 7.28
N PHE A 436 4.69 13.73 6.30
CA PHE A 436 3.36 14.32 6.11
C PHE A 436 3.18 14.66 4.63
N VAL A 437 2.39 13.85 3.93
CA VAL A 437 2.22 13.96 2.48
C VAL A 437 0.75 13.96 2.06
N PRO A 438 0.37 14.72 1.02
CA PRO A 438 -1.00 14.73 0.51
C PRO A 438 -1.28 13.46 -0.28
N VAL A 439 -2.54 13.02 -0.25
CA VAL A 439 -3.06 11.95 -1.10
C VAL A 439 -4.03 12.55 -2.11
N PHE A 440 -3.71 12.40 -3.39
CA PHE A 440 -4.55 12.90 -4.47
C PHE A 440 -5.61 11.88 -4.88
N ALA A 441 -6.73 12.36 -5.43
CA ALA A 441 -7.84 11.53 -5.89
C ALA A 441 -7.75 11.17 -7.38
N ASP A 442 -6.79 11.73 -8.09
CA ASP A 442 -6.50 11.58 -9.53
C ASP A 442 -5.26 10.73 -9.82
#